data_b238473889cc88f006b57e87b169fd4b
#
_entry.id   b238473889cc88f006b57e87b169fd4b
#
_cell.length_a   1.000
_cell.length_b   1.000
_cell.length_c   1.000
_cell.angle_alpha   90.00
_cell.angle_beta   90.00
_cell.angle_gamma   90.00
#
_symmetry.space_group_name_H-M   'P 1'
#
loop_
_entity.id
_entity.type
_entity.pdbx_description
1 polymer ?
#
loop_
_entity_poly.entity_id
_entity_poly.type
_entity_poly.pdbx_seq_one_letter_code
_entity_poly.pdbx_strand_id
1 'polypeptide(L)'
;MEILTISFHTISCLLAMLAAALLLFVNKERKHSNRLLAAVLVIFALQSLMLALLFSRLILKAPIFLRVLAPTTFLLGPAAYLYIRSTLRDELVFKKTDWLLLVPSILVVINFMPYYLLSVQEKVSYLEIHFYNSRQPQDAGR
;
A
#
# COMPACT_ATOMS: atom_id res chain seq x y z
N MET A 1 -1.96 23.59 -3.31
CA MET A 1 -2.69 22.32 -3.39
C MET A 1 -1.84 21.12 -2.93
N GLU A 2 -0.57 21.01 -3.31
CA GLU A 2 0.29 19.87 -2.94
C GLU A 2 0.46 19.68 -1.43
N ILE A 3 0.68 20.76 -0.67
CA ILE A 3 0.85 20.69 0.80
C ILE A 3 -0.39 20.11 1.48
N LEU A 4 -1.57 20.52 1.06
CA LEU A 4 -2.84 20.02 1.62
C LEU A 4 -3.01 18.52 1.35
N THR A 5 -2.67 18.06 0.15
CA THR A 5 -2.71 16.63 -0.23
C THR A 5 -1.72 15.80 0.60
N ILE A 6 -0.49 16.29 0.76
CA ILE A 6 0.54 15.63 1.58
C ILE A 6 0.07 15.52 3.04
N SER A 7 -0.43 16.63 3.61
CA SER A 7 -0.94 16.66 4.99
C SER A 7 -2.10 15.70 5.18
N PHE A 8 -3.04 15.65 4.24
CA PHE A 8 -4.19 14.75 4.28
C PHE A 8 -3.74 13.27 4.30
N HIS A 9 -2.83 12.87 3.42
CA HIS A 9 -2.33 11.49 3.37
C HIS A 9 -1.50 11.13 4.61
N THR A 10 -0.72 12.08 5.14
CA THR A 10 0.06 11.87 6.36
C THR A 10 -0.85 11.65 7.57
N ILE A 11 -1.87 12.48 7.73
CA ILE A 11 -2.86 12.34 8.80
C ILE A 11 -3.62 11.01 8.66
N SER A 12 -4.06 10.67 7.45
CA SER A 12 -4.75 9.40 7.17
C SER A 12 -3.89 8.19 7.54
N CYS A 13 -2.60 8.23 7.22
CA CYS A 13 -1.65 7.18 7.61
C CYS A 13 -1.56 7.05 9.14
N LEU A 14 -1.39 8.15 9.86
CA LEU A 14 -1.29 8.14 11.32
C LEU A 14 -2.56 7.63 11.98
N LEU A 15 -3.74 8.08 11.52
CA LEU A 15 -5.03 7.61 12.04
C LEU A 15 -5.25 6.12 11.79
N ALA A 16 -4.92 5.62 10.60
CA ALA A 16 -5.04 4.21 10.26
C ALA A 16 -4.10 3.34 11.12
N MET A 17 -2.86 3.79 11.36
CA MET A 17 -1.91 3.10 12.22
C MET A 17 -2.37 3.11 13.68
N LEU A 18 -2.88 4.23 14.19
CA LEU A 18 -3.43 4.33 15.54
C LEU A 18 -4.63 3.38 15.72
N ALA A 19 -5.57 3.37 14.75
CA ALA A 19 -6.72 2.48 14.79
C ALA A 19 -6.30 1.01 14.75
N ALA A 20 -5.33 0.64 13.92
CA ALA A 20 -4.78 -0.71 13.88
C ALA A 20 -4.14 -1.11 15.22
N ALA A 21 -3.38 -0.21 15.85
CA ALA A 21 -2.78 -0.44 17.16
C ALA A 21 -3.85 -0.64 18.25
N LEU A 22 -4.89 0.20 18.28
CA LEU A 22 -5.99 0.06 19.23
C LEU A 22 -6.71 -1.29 19.09
N LEU A 23 -6.95 -1.75 17.84
CA LEU A 23 -7.57 -3.06 17.59
C LEU A 23 -6.70 -4.22 18.07
N LEU A 24 -5.39 -4.11 17.95
CA LEU A 24 -4.47 -5.18 18.33
C LEU A 24 -4.23 -5.25 19.85
N PHE A 25 -4.13 -4.09 20.52
CA PHE A 25 -3.69 -4.03 21.90
C PHE A 25 -4.83 -3.86 22.91
N VAL A 26 -5.89 -3.13 22.54
CA VAL A 26 -6.98 -2.79 23.48
C VAL A 26 -8.14 -3.76 23.37
N ASN A 27 -8.56 -4.12 22.17
CA ASN A 27 -9.75 -4.94 21.95
C ASN A 27 -9.38 -6.44 21.87
N LYS A 28 -9.62 -7.16 22.97
CA LYS A 28 -9.26 -8.59 23.11
C LYS A 28 -10.41 -9.56 22.79
N GLU A 29 -11.64 -9.09 22.69
CA GLU A 29 -12.84 -9.97 22.62
C GLU A 29 -12.91 -10.77 21.32
N ARG A 30 -12.57 -10.19 20.16
CA ARG A 30 -12.60 -10.86 18.84
C ARG A 30 -11.20 -10.88 18.21
N LYS A 31 -10.27 -11.58 18.85
CA LYS A 31 -8.84 -11.57 18.44
C LYS A 31 -8.59 -11.78 16.96
N HIS A 32 -9.32 -12.68 16.34
CA HIS A 32 -9.08 -13.04 14.93
C HIS A 32 -9.58 -11.96 13.97
N SER A 33 -10.84 -11.55 14.15
CA SER A 33 -11.46 -10.48 13.35
C SER A 33 -10.70 -9.16 13.49
N ASN A 34 -10.29 -8.81 14.72
CA ASN A 34 -9.53 -7.60 14.99
C ASN A 34 -8.15 -7.61 14.32
N ARG A 35 -7.46 -8.76 14.28
CA ARG A 35 -6.18 -8.88 13.56
C ARG A 35 -6.33 -8.70 12.06
N LEU A 36 -7.38 -9.23 11.46
CA LEU A 36 -7.64 -9.06 10.04
C LEU A 36 -8.03 -7.62 9.71
N LEU A 37 -8.87 -6.99 10.53
CA LEU A 37 -9.20 -5.58 10.37
C LEU A 37 -7.98 -4.68 10.56
N ALA A 38 -7.15 -4.97 11.54
CA ALA A 38 -5.87 -4.26 11.73
C ALA A 38 -4.95 -4.43 10.51
N ALA A 39 -4.88 -5.62 9.91
CA ALA A 39 -4.12 -5.84 8.69
C ALA A 39 -4.65 -4.98 7.52
N VAL A 40 -5.97 -4.89 7.34
CA VAL A 40 -6.59 -4.00 6.35
C VAL A 40 -6.18 -2.54 6.59
N LEU A 41 -6.27 -2.07 7.84
CA LEU A 41 -5.90 -0.70 8.21
C LEU A 41 -4.41 -0.41 7.98
N VAL A 42 -3.53 -1.39 8.28
CA VAL A 42 -2.10 -1.26 7.99
C VAL A 42 -1.86 -1.16 6.48
N ILE A 43 -2.54 -1.94 5.66
CA ILE A 43 -2.45 -1.83 4.20
C ILE A 43 -2.87 -0.42 3.74
N PHE A 44 -3.97 0.12 4.25
CA PHE A 44 -4.40 1.49 3.96
C PHE A 44 -3.38 2.54 4.42
N ALA A 45 -2.79 2.37 5.60
CA ALA A 45 -1.74 3.25 6.10
C ALA A 45 -0.53 3.26 5.17
N LEU A 46 -0.08 2.08 4.71
CA LEU A 46 1.03 1.96 3.75
C LEU A 46 0.71 2.62 2.41
N GLN A 47 -0.53 2.50 1.90
CA GLN A 47 -0.95 3.17 0.68
C GLN A 47 -0.95 4.70 0.85
N SER A 48 -1.49 5.20 1.97
CA SER A 48 -1.47 6.64 2.27
C SER A 48 -0.05 7.16 2.41
N LEU A 49 0.85 6.40 3.05
CA LEU A 49 2.27 6.75 3.16
C LEU A 49 2.93 6.82 1.79
N MET A 50 2.66 5.84 0.91
CA MET A 50 3.20 5.84 -0.45
C MET A 50 2.79 7.10 -1.22
N LEU A 51 1.51 7.49 -1.13
CA LEU A 51 1.01 8.71 -1.79
C LEU A 51 1.65 9.97 -1.19
N ALA A 52 1.78 10.05 0.14
CA ALA A 52 2.48 11.16 0.78
C ALA A 52 3.92 11.30 0.30
N LEU A 53 4.66 10.19 0.20
CA LEU A 53 6.04 10.16 -0.31
C LEU A 53 6.12 10.56 -1.80
N LEU A 54 5.12 10.15 -2.60
CA LEU A 54 5.06 10.48 -4.02
C LEU A 54 4.82 11.99 -4.23
N PHE A 55 3.83 12.57 -3.53
CA PHE A 55 3.52 14.00 -3.64
C PHE A 55 4.61 14.91 -3.05
N SER A 56 5.29 14.48 -1.99
CA SER A 56 6.41 15.22 -1.38
C SER A 56 7.74 15.08 -2.15
N ARG A 57 7.79 14.29 -3.22
CA ARG A 57 9.01 13.93 -3.97
C ARG A 57 10.07 13.21 -3.12
N LEU A 58 9.79 12.92 -1.86
CA LEU A 58 10.71 12.16 -1.01
C LEU A 58 10.96 10.74 -1.52
N ILE A 59 10.04 10.21 -2.33
CA ILE A 59 10.18 8.90 -2.98
C ILE A 59 11.42 8.82 -3.88
N LEU A 60 11.92 9.94 -4.40
CA LEU A 60 13.15 9.99 -5.19
C LEU A 60 14.39 9.63 -4.37
N LYS A 61 14.35 9.85 -3.05
CA LYS A 61 15.43 9.44 -2.13
C LYS A 61 15.38 7.94 -1.80
N ALA A 62 14.20 7.31 -1.95
CA ALA A 62 14.01 5.90 -1.65
C ALA A 62 13.05 5.25 -2.68
N PRO A 63 13.48 5.13 -3.96
CA PRO A 63 12.61 4.76 -5.08
C PRO A 63 12.07 3.33 -5.00
N ILE A 64 12.68 2.48 -4.17
CA ILE A 64 12.24 1.11 -3.97
C ILE A 64 10.83 1.03 -3.34
N PHE A 65 10.47 2.01 -2.49
CA PHE A 65 9.16 1.99 -1.79
C PHE A 65 7.98 2.00 -2.75
N LEU A 66 8.07 2.68 -3.90
CA LEU A 66 6.98 2.71 -4.88
C LEU A 66 6.54 1.30 -5.29
N ARG A 67 7.48 0.45 -5.64
CA ARG A 67 7.20 -0.87 -6.19
C ARG A 67 7.02 -1.94 -5.13
N VAL A 68 7.63 -1.76 -3.95
CA VAL A 68 7.43 -2.67 -2.81
C VAL A 68 6.03 -2.50 -2.23
N LEU A 69 5.51 -1.28 -2.18
CA LEU A 69 4.16 -1.03 -1.66
C LEU A 69 3.04 -1.30 -2.67
N ALA A 70 3.32 -1.26 -3.98
CA ALA A 70 2.31 -1.51 -5.01
C ALA A 70 1.60 -2.88 -4.87
N PRO A 71 2.29 -4.01 -4.63
CA PRO A 71 1.64 -5.31 -4.46
C PRO A 71 0.69 -5.36 -3.26
N THR A 72 0.90 -4.52 -2.22
CA THR A 72 0.05 -4.52 -1.02
C THR A 72 -1.37 -4.05 -1.34
N THR A 73 -1.59 -3.27 -2.39
CA THR A 73 -2.92 -2.89 -2.87
C THR A 73 -3.78 -4.12 -3.20
N PHE A 74 -3.17 -5.13 -3.81
CA PHE A 74 -3.86 -6.37 -4.19
C PHE A 74 -4.15 -7.29 -3.01
N LEU A 75 -3.52 -7.06 -1.86
CA LEU A 75 -3.83 -7.78 -0.61
C LEU A 75 -5.08 -7.24 0.10
N LEU A 76 -5.53 -6.03 -0.25
CA LEU A 76 -6.67 -5.38 0.39
C LEU A 76 -7.95 -6.21 0.22
N GLY A 77 -8.25 -6.68 -1.00
CA GLY A 77 -9.40 -7.51 -1.30
C GLY A 77 -9.41 -8.83 -0.50
N PRO A 78 -8.35 -9.64 -0.57
CA PRO A 78 -8.18 -10.83 0.25
C PRO A 78 -8.35 -10.58 1.75
N ALA A 79 -7.68 -9.55 2.28
CA ALA A 79 -7.74 -9.23 3.71
C ALA A 79 -9.17 -8.82 4.14
N ALA A 80 -9.85 -7.99 3.34
CA ALA A 80 -11.23 -7.60 3.59
C ALA A 80 -12.20 -8.80 3.51
N TYR A 81 -12.04 -9.66 2.51
CA TYR A 81 -12.83 -10.89 2.39
C TYR A 81 -12.66 -11.82 3.61
N LEU A 82 -11.41 -12.04 4.02
CA LEU A 82 -11.12 -12.87 5.19
C LEU A 82 -11.68 -12.26 6.48
N TYR A 83 -11.62 -10.93 6.60
CA TYR A 83 -12.23 -10.21 7.72
C TYR A 83 -13.74 -10.42 7.78
N ILE A 84 -14.45 -10.21 6.66
CA ILE A 84 -15.90 -10.38 6.60
C ILE A 84 -16.28 -11.86 6.92
N ARG A 85 -15.56 -12.81 6.34
CA ARG A 85 -15.79 -14.24 6.61
C ARG A 85 -15.56 -14.59 8.08
N SER A 86 -14.49 -14.07 8.67
CA SER A 86 -14.19 -14.27 10.10
C SER A 86 -15.26 -13.67 11.01
N THR A 87 -15.80 -12.51 10.64
CA THR A 87 -16.83 -11.82 11.44
C THR A 87 -18.17 -12.53 11.35
N LEU A 88 -18.55 -13.08 10.19
CA LEU A 88 -19.84 -13.73 9.99
C LEU A 88 -19.89 -15.17 10.52
N ARG A 89 -18.77 -15.89 10.49
CA ARG A 89 -18.72 -17.33 10.82
C ARG A 89 -18.01 -17.65 12.12
N ASP A 90 -17.42 -16.64 12.77
CA ASP A 90 -16.59 -16.77 13.98
C ASP A 90 -15.42 -17.78 13.85
N GLU A 91 -15.11 -18.19 12.62
CA GLU A 91 -14.09 -19.18 12.29
C GLU A 91 -12.96 -18.55 11.46
N LEU A 92 -11.74 -18.65 11.97
CA LEU A 92 -10.53 -18.38 11.21
C LEU A 92 -9.96 -19.69 10.64
N VAL A 93 -10.72 -20.36 9.79
CA VAL A 93 -10.18 -21.47 9.03
C VAL A 93 -9.64 -20.94 7.71
N PHE A 94 -8.32 -20.76 7.64
CA PHE A 94 -7.63 -20.48 6.38
C PHE A 94 -7.73 -21.73 5.50
N LYS A 95 -8.58 -21.67 4.50
CA LYS A 95 -8.79 -22.80 3.57
C LYS A 95 -7.69 -22.82 2.52
N LYS A 96 -7.37 -24.01 1.99
CA LYS A 96 -6.38 -24.13 0.89
C LYS A 96 -6.73 -23.27 -0.33
N THR A 97 -8.03 -23.05 -0.57
CA THR A 97 -8.53 -22.18 -1.65
C THR A 97 -8.23 -20.69 -1.42
N ASP A 98 -7.96 -20.25 -0.17
CA ASP A 98 -7.68 -18.85 0.13
C ASP A 98 -6.32 -18.39 -0.43
N TRP A 99 -5.43 -19.34 -0.75
CA TRP A 99 -4.20 -19.05 -1.47
C TRP A 99 -4.43 -18.45 -2.85
N LEU A 100 -5.54 -18.81 -3.51
CA LEU A 100 -5.92 -18.22 -4.80
C LEU A 100 -6.14 -16.70 -4.71
N LEU A 101 -6.55 -16.20 -3.54
CA LEU A 101 -6.74 -14.77 -3.31
C LEU A 101 -5.42 -13.98 -3.32
N LEU A 102 -4.30 -14.66 -3.09
CA LEU A 102 -2.96 -14.04 -3.11
C LEU A 102 -2.33 -14.04 -4.52
N VAL A 103 -2.89 -14.82 -5.46
CA VAL A 103 -2.36 -14.93 -6.82
C VAL A 103 -2.19 -13.57 -7.51
N PRO A 104 -3.16 -12.64 -7.46
CA PRO A 104 -2.99 -11.33 -8.08
C PRO A 104 -1.80 -10.56 -7.52
N SER A 105 -1.60 -10.59 -6.20
CA SER A 105 -0.47 -9.93 -5.55
C SER A 105 0.87 -10.55 -5.96
N ILE A 106 0.93 -11.88 -6.05
CA ILE A 106 2.13 -12.61 -6.48
C ILE A 106 2.47 -12.28 -7.94
N LEU A 107 1.47 -12.26 -8.83
CA LEU A 107 1.66 -11.90 -10.24
C LEU A 107 2.22 -10.48 -10.39
N VAL A 108 1.76 -9.54 -9.58
CA VAL A 108 2.28 -8.16 -9.58
C VAL A 108 3.72 -8.12 -9.10
N VAL A 109 4.09 -8.88 -8.07
CA VAL A 109 5.50 -8.99 -7.62
C VAL A 109 6.38 -9.53 -8.73
N ILE A 110 5.95 -10.59 -9.43
CA ILE A 110 6.69 -11.18 -10.55
C ILE A 110 6.85 -10.16 -11.68
N ASN A 111 5.78 -9.45 -12.03
CA ASN A 111 5.81 -8.42 -13.08
C ASN A 111 6.77 -7.26 -12.73
N PHE A 112 6.98 -6.97 -11.44
CA PHE A 112 7.90 -5.94 -11.00
C PHE A 112 9.33 -6.43 -10.76
N MET A 113 9.58 -7.73 -10.95
CA MET A 113 10.91 -8.32 -10.78
C MET A 113 12.00 -7.56 -11.56
N PRO A 114 11.82 -7.21 -12.86
CA PRO A 114 12.81 -6.45 -13.60
C PRO A 114 13.15 -5.11 -12.93
N TYR A 115 12.15 -4.41 -12.40
CA TYR A 115 12.37 -3.14 -11.70
C TYR A 115 13.17 -3.31 -10.41
N TYR A 116 12.97 -4.40 -9.67
CA TYR A 116 13.72 -4.64 -8.43
C TYR A 116 15.20 -4.85 -8.68
N LEU A 117 15.57 -5.39 -9.84
CA LEU A 117 16.95 -5.64 -10.24
C LEU A 117 17.68 -4.40 -10.79
N LEU A 118 16.96 -3.31 -11.13
CA LEU A 118 17.55 -2.06 -11.59
C LEU A 118 18.42 -1.41 -10.51
N SER A 119 19.45 -0.66 -10.94
CA SER A 119 20.23 0.19 -10.05
C SER A 119 19.39 1.33 -9.47
N VAL A 120 19.86 1.94 -8.38
CA VAL A 120 19.16 3.08 -7.75
C VAL A 120 19.00 4.25 -8.73
N GLN A 121 20.02 4.51 -9.55
CA GLN A 121 20.00 5.61 -10.53
C GLN A 121 18.95 5.37 -11.63
N GLU A 122 18.85 4.15 -12.15
CA GLU A 122 17.84 3.78 -13.14
C GLU A 122 16.42 3.87 -12.56
N LYS A 123 16.25 3.49 -11.29
CA LYS A 123 14.96 3.64 -10.58
C LYS A 123 14.53 5.10 -10.45
N VAL A 124 15.46 5.99 -10.12
CA VAL A 124 15.20 7.44 -10.03
C VAL A 124 14.82 7.99 -11.41
N SER A 125 15.60 7.69 -12.45
CA SER A 125 15.30 8.11 -13.83
C SER A 125 13.92 7.61 -14.29
N TYR A 126 13.57 6.38 -13.96
CA TYR A 126 12.25 5.83 -14.26
C TYR A 126 11.12 6.64 -13.58
N LEU A 127 11.30 7.00 -12.31
CA LEU A 127 10.33 7.80 -11.56
C LEU A 127 10.18 9.21 -12.13
N GLU A 128 11.29 9.87 -12.46
CA GLU A 128 11.28 11.21 -13.05
C GLU A 128 10.54 11.23 -14.38
N ILE A 129 10.83 10.30 -15.26
CA ILE A 129 10.19 10.23 -16.58
C ILE A 129 8.69 9.93 -16.47
N HIS A 130 8.28 8.97 -15.64
CA HIS A 130 6.89 8.48 -15.63
C HIS A 130 5.96 9.28 -14.72
N PHE A 131 6.46 9.87 -13.63
CA PHE A 131 5.61 10.54 -12.64
C PHE A 131 5.79 12.05 -12.58
N TYR A 132 6.94 12.58 -12.93
CA TYR A 132 7.21 14.01 -12.80
C TYR A 132 7.37 14.72 -14.14
N ASN A 133 7.98 14.08 -15.15
CA ASN A 133 8.19 14.71 -16.46
C ASN A 133 6.92 14.73 -17.32
N SER A 134 6.02 13.76 -17.16
CA SER A 134 4.72 13.75 -17.83
C SER A 134 3.76 14.84 -17.33
N ARG A 135 4.11 15.57 -16.28
CA ARG A 135 3.34 16.72 -15.75
C ARG A 135 3.85 18.09 -16.21
N GLN A 136 4.97 18.16 -16.93
CA GLN A 136 5.35 19.42 -17.61
C GLN A 136 4.56 19.49 -18.90
N PRO A 137 3.72 20.55 -19.10
CA PRO A 137 3.18 20.84 -20.41
C PRO A 137 4.36 21.06 -21.37
N GLN A 138 4.27 20.51 -22.57
CA GLN A 138 5.23 20.71 -23.66
C GLN A 138 5.24 22.16 -24.18
N ASP A 139 5.31 23.15 -23.31
CA ASP A 139 5.41 24.57 -23.65
C ASP A 139 6.83 25.08 -23.42
N ALA A 140 7.79 24.49 -24.10
CA ALA A 140 9.12 25.09 -24.28
C ALA A 140 9.60 24.82 -25.70
N GLY A 141 8.89 25.37 -26.68
CA GLY A 141 9.28 25.24 -28.08
C GLY A 141 8.46 26.10 -29.03
N ARG A 142 8.49 27.44 -28.83
CA ARG A 142 8.32 28.45 -29.89
C ARG A 142 9.01 29.73 -29.53
#